data_7ad3e2d9cf729e5c00e1d84702251bcb
#
_entry.id   7ad3e2d9cf729e5c00e1d84702251bcb
#
_cell.length_a   1.000
_cell.length_b   1.000
_cell.length_c   1.000
_cell.angle_alpha   90.00
_cell.angle_beta   90.00
_cell.angle_gamma   90.00
#
_symmetry.space_group_name_H-M   'P 1'
#
loop_
_entity.id
_entity.type
_entity.pdbx_description
1 polymer ?
#
loop_
_entity_poly.entity_id
_entity_poly.type
_entity_poly.pdbx_seq_one_letter_code
_entity_poly.pdbx_strand_id
1 'polypeptide(L)'
;MAKNTDDREAREARARLRVYQARVQLHERQQRRRRSDNIWAVVLVVVVFGLAVGGQLWYFGSGPGAPVATASPKPSETSATGQNTGNVPSPSLAEGRSWTGSMTINGIQLGFTLDGAAAPQAVASTISLVKSDFYKGNNCHRLTTSGIYVLQCGDPKGDGTGGPGYSYGPIENAPKDNLYPAGTIAMARQSGNAYSQGSQFFLVYKDSTIPADSAGGYTVLGHITSGLSELQSLVASVGVTGGATDGKPASAITISSMSVQ
;
A
#
# COMPACT_ATOMS: atom_id res chain seq x y z
N MET A 1 -82.92 14.32 -4.34
CA MET A 1 -81.77 13.72 -5.14
C MET A 1 -80.42 13.80 -4.44
N ALA A 2 -80.11 14.72 -3.53
CA ALA A 2 -78.84 14.90 -2.84
C ALA A 2 -78.41 13.67 -1.93
N LYS A 3 -79.36 13.04 -1.23
CA LYS A 3 -79.08 11.95 -0.28
C LYS A 3 -78.45 10.68 -0.91
N ASN A 4 -78.65 10.45 -2.21
CA ASN A 4 -78.17 9.30 -2.95
C ASN A 4 -76.74 9.50 -3.46
N THR A 5 -76.28 10.73 -3.63
CA THR A 5 -74.93 11.08 -4.00
C THR A 5 -73.94 10.93 -2.82
N ASP A 6 -74.33 11.38 -1.64
CA ASP A 6 -73.51 11.30 -0.41
C ASP A 6 -73.27 9.82 0.01
N ASP A 7 -74.30 8.96 -0.12
CA ASP A 7 -74.16 7.54 0.19
C ASP A 7 -73.26 6.82 -0.81
N ARG A 8 -73.20 7.27 -2.06
CA ARG A 8 -72.30 6.72 -3.07
C ARG A 8 -70.88 7.13 -2.83
N GLU A 9 -70.63 8.41 -2.56
CA GLU A 9 -69.27 8.91 -2.24
C GLU A 9 -68.72 8.29 -0.97
N ALA A 10 -69.55 8.09 0.07
CA ALA A 10 -69.17 7.42 1.30
C ALA A 10 -68.79 5.93 1.06
N ARG A 11 -69.47 5.23 0.15
CA ARG A 11 -69.11 3.83 -0.23
C ARG A 11 -67.77 3.80 -1.00
N GLU A 12 -67.58 4.72 -1.93
CA GLU A 12 -66.31 4.80 -2.70
C GLU A 12 -65.13 5.17 -1.81
N ALA A 13 -65.28 6.09 -0.86
CA ALA A 13 -64.25 6.44 0.12
C ALA A 13 -63.88 5.25 1.00
N ARG A 14 -64.86 4.48 1.49
CA ARG A 14 -64.61 3.24 2.25
C ARG A 14 -63.94 2.18 1.42
N ALA A 15 -64.26 2.05 0.14
CA ALA A 15 -63.59 1.09 -0.75
C ALA A 15 -62.11 1.49 -0.98
N ARG A 16 -61.84 2.77 -1.22
CA ARG A 16 -60.45 3.27 -1.36
C ARG A 16 -59.65 3.05 -0.09
N LEU A 17 -60.25 3.30 1.08
CA LEU A 17 -59.59 3.07 2.37
C LEU A 17 -59.23 1.60 2.60
N ARG A 18 -60.10 0.66 2.25
CA ARG A 18 -59.83 -0.79 2.35
C ARG A 18 -58.70 -1.22 1.43
N VAL A 19 -58.64 -0.72 0.20
CA VAL A 19 -57.58 -1.01 -0.75
C VAL A 19 -56.24 -0.46 -0.25
N TYR A 20 -56.25 0.75 0.31
CA TYR A 20 -55.04 1.34 0.90
C TYR A 20 -54.51 0.52 2.09
N GLN A 21 -55.42 0.19 3.03
CA GLN A 21 -55.07 -0.62 4.20
C GLN A 21 -54.52 -2.02 3.81
N ALA A 22 -55.10 -2.66 2.79
CA ALA A 22 -54.62 -3.93 2.28
C ALA A 22 -53.19 -3.84 1.69
N ARG A 23 -52.91 -2.73 0.96
CA ARG A 23 -51.55 -2.52 0.43
C ARG A 23 -50.51 -2.27 1.52
N VAL A 24 -50.86 -1.49 2.55
CA VAL A 24 -49.98 -1.25 3.71
C VAL A 24 -49.65 -2.56 4.43
N GLN A 25 -50.66 -3.41 4.71
CA GLN A 25 -50.44 -4.71 5.36
C GLN A 25 -49.59 -5.64 4.53
N LEU A 26 -49.75 -5.66 3.21
CA LEU A 26 -48.87 -6.45 2.32
C LEU A 26 -47.44 -5.96 2.38
N HIS A 27 -47.22 -4.64 2.40
CA HIS A 27 -45.90 -4.04 2.48
C HIS A 27 -45.16 -4.38 3.80
N GLU A 28 -45.88 -4.28 4.92
CA GLU A 28 -45.37 -4.65 6.24
C GLU A 28 -45.00 -6.13 6.35
N ARG A 29 -45.82 -7.02 5.80
CA ARG A 29 -45.52 -8.46 5.73
C ARG A 29 -44.28 -8.75 4.88
N GLN A 30 -44.13 -8.08 3.76
CA GLN A 30 -42.94 -8.23 2.90
C GLN A 30 -41.68 -7.71 3.58
N GLN A 31 -41.74 -6.58 4.30
CA GLN A 31 -40.60 -6.05 5.03
C GLN A 31 -40.17 -6.95 6.19
N ARG A 32 -41.14 -7.54 6.93
CA ARG A 32 -40.83 -8.50 8.00
C ARG A 32 -40.15 -9.77 7.46
N ARG A 33 -40.61 -10.31 6.33
CA ARG A 33 -39.98 -11.47 5.68
C ARG A 33 -38.55 -11.14 5.24
N ARG A 34 -38.34 -10.03 4.54
CA ARG A 34 -36.98 -9.61 4.11
C ARG A 34 -36.01 -9.44 5.28
N ARG A 35 -36.46 -8.91 6.42
CA ARG A 35 -35.61 -8.79 7.61
C ARG A 35 -35.25 -10.15 8.19
N SER A 36 -36.20 -11.07 8.29
CA SER A 36 -35.95 -12.44 8.76
C SER A 36 -35.00 -13.17 7.80
N ASP A 37 -35.23 -13.09 6.50
CA ASP A 37 -34.40 -13.76 5.50
C ASP A 37 -32.95 -13.22 5.51
N ASN A 38 -32.77 -11.91 5.68
CA ASN A 38 -31.44 -11.30 5.81
C ASN A 38 -30.71 -11.74 7.11
N ILE A 39 -31.43 -11.87 8.23
CA ILE A 39 -30.85 -12.36 9.48
C ILE A 39 -30.40 -13.81 9.32
N TRP A 40 -31.24 -14.66 8.73
CA TRP A 40 -30.86 -16.06 8.47
C TRP A 40 -29.70 -16.20 7.49
N ALA A 41 -29.63 -15.35 6.46
CA ALA A 41 -28.51 -15.32 5.53
C ALA A 41 -27.19 -14.95 6.23
N VAL A 42 -27.21 -13.93 7.11
CA VAL A 42 -26.03 -13.56 7.89
C VAL A 42 -25.60 -14.68 8.84
N VAL A 43 -26.54 -15.30 9.55
CA VAL A 43 -26.25 -16.41 10.46
C VAL A 43 -25.62 -17.58 9.70
N LEU A 44 -26.13 -17.91 8.51
CA LEU A 44 -25.59 -18.97 7.68
C LEU A 44 -24.16 -18.68 7.24
N VAL A 45 -23.87 -17.46 6.81
CA VAL A 45 -22.50 -17.02 6.45
C VAL A 45 -21.54 -17.15 7.62
N VAL A 46 -21.95 -16.70 8.82
CA VAL A 46 -21.12 -16.81 10.03
C VAL A 46 -20.83 -18.25 10.40
N VAL A 47 -21.83 -19.14 10.30
CA VAL A 47 -21.66 -20.57 10.59
C VAL A 47 -20.71 -21.23 9.59
N VAL A 48 -20.88 -20.95 8.29
CA VAL A 48 -19.99 -21.51 7.24
C VAL A 48 -18.57 -21.02 7.43
N PHE A 49 -18.40 -19.73 7.73
CA PHE A 49 -17.07 -19.15 7.99
C PHE A 49 -16.43 -19.76 9.25
N GLY A 50 -17.18 -19.90 10.34
CA GLY A 50 -16.74 -20.56 11.57
C GLY A 50 -16.30 -22.01 11.35
N LEU A 51 -17.06 -22.78 10.56
CA LEU A 51 -16.70 -24.16 10.20
C LEU A 51 -15.45 -24.22 9.30
N ALA A 52 -15.30 -23.30 8.37
CA ALA A 52 -14.12 -23.23 7.50
C ALA A 52 -12.85 -22.90 8.31
N VAL A 53 -12.90 -21.91 9.19
CA VAL A 53 -11.78 -21.53 10.07
C VAL A 53 -11.47 -22.64 11.08
N GLY A 54 -12.49 -23.21 11.72
CA GLY A 54 -12.33 -24.33 12.65
C GLY A 54 -11.74 -25.57 11.99
N GLY A 55 -12.20 -25.89 10.76
CA GLY A 55 -11.65 -26.98 9.97
C GLY A 55 -10.19 -26.79 9.58
N GLN A 56 -9.80 -25.56 9.23
CA GLN A 56 -8.40 -25.25 8.94
C GLN A 56 -7.50 -25.34 10.18
N LEU A 57 -7.96 -24.79 11.31
CA LEU A 57 -7.22 -24.89 12.57
C LEU A 57 -7.04 -26.35 13.03
N TRP A 58 -8.08 -27.16 12.89
CA TRP A 58 -7.99 -28.60 13.19
C TRP A 58 -7.09 -29.33 12.21
N TYR A 59 -7.22 -29.07 10.90
CA TYR A 59 -6.43 -29.74 9.85
C TYR A 59 -4.93 -29.49 10.02
N PHE A 60 -4.51 -28.25 10.25
CA PHE A 60 -3.11 -27.88 10.41
C PHE A 60 -2.58 -27.99 11.84
N GLY A 61 -3.43 -28.00 12.88
CA GLY A 61 -3.03 -28.08 14.29
C GLY A 61 -2.90 -29.52 14.83
N SER A 62 -3.86 -30.41 14.48
CA SER A 62 -3.92 -31.76 15.03
C SER A 62 -4.42 -32.81 14.02
N GLY A 63 -4.72 -32.40 12.79
CA GLY A 63 -5.24 -33.27 11.72
C GLY A 63 -4.16 -33.77 10.77
N PRO A 64 -4.56 -34.39 9.64
CA PRO A 64 -3.64 -35.02 8.67
C PRO A 64 -2.66 -34.07 8.01
N GLY A 65 -2.87 -32.74 8.10
CA GLY A 65 -1.99 -31.69 7.61
C GLY A 65 -1.05 -31.14 8.69
N ALA A 66 -1.05 -31.69 9.91
CA ALA A 66 -0.09 -31.31 10.94
C ALA A 66 1.33 -31.72 10.50
N PRO A 67 2.34 -30.82 10.62
CA PRO A 67 3.70 -31.15 10.24
C PRO A 67 4.22 -32.30 11.10
N VAL A 68 4.58 -33.42 10.45
CA VAL A 68 5.23 -34.57 11.11
C VAL A 68 6.57 -34.07 11.63
N ALA A 69 6.79 -34.19 12.94
CA ALA A 69 8.08 -33.90 13.56
C ALA A 69 9.14 -34.88 13.06
N THR A 70 9.78 -34.56 11.97
CA THR A 70 11.02 -35.22 11.52
C THR A 70 12.20 -34.60 12.26
N ALA A 71 13.07 -35.45 12.78
CA ALA A 71 14.20 -35.11 13.63
C ALA A 71 14.97 -33.86 13.15
N SER A 72 15.31 -33.01 14.11
CA SER A 72 15.99 -31.71 13.97
C SER A 72 17.02 -31.63 12.85
N PRO A 73 16.81 -30.81 11.85
CA PRO A 73 17.87 -30.02 11.30
C PRO A 73 18.11 -28.84 12.26
N LYS A 74 19.38 -28.48 12.42
CA LYS A 74 19.93 -27.28 13.02
C LYS A 74 18.93 -26.12 12.99
N PRO A 75 18.79 -25.30 14.04
CA PRO A 75 17.72 -24.31 14.16
C PRO A 75 17.63 -23.49 12.87
N SER A 76 16.53 -23.68 12.13
CA SER A 76 16.08 -22.73 11.12
C SER A 76 15.77 -21.47 11.91
N GLU A 77 16.56 -20.44 11.66
CA GLU A 77 16.34 -19.12 12.26
C GLU A 77 14.91 -18.69 11.96
N THR A 78 14.07 -18.79 12.97
CA THR A 78 12.79 -18.05 12.99
C THR A 78 13.20 -16.62 12.72
N SER A 79 12.80 -16.06 11.58
CA SER A 79 13.04 -14.65 11.27
C SER A 79 12.45 -13.82 12.39
N ALA A 80 13.27 -13.51 13.38
CA ALA A 80 12.90 -12.58 14.43
C ALA A 80 12.59 -11.27 13.71
N THR A 81 11.39 -10.75 13.92
CA THR A 81 11.00 -9.40 13.50
C THR A 81 12.11 -8.47 13.99
N GLY A 82 13.02 -8.05 13.09
CA GLY A 82 14.13 -7.19 13.48
C GLY A 82 15.52 -7.62 12.99
N GLN A 83 15.64 -8.53 12.03
CA GLN A 83 16.96 -8.91 11.47
C GLN A 83 17.01 -8.75 9.94
N ASN A 84 18.20 -8.41 9.44
CA ASN A 84 18.51 -8.40 8.02
C ASN A 84 18.41 -9.82 7.44
N THR A 85 17.94 -9.95 6.20
CA THR A 85 17.82 -11.22 5.48
C THR A 85 18.61 -11.17 4.16
N GLY A 86 19.17 -12.29 3.74
CA GLY A 86 19.95 -12.37 2.50
C GLY A 86 21.31 -11.67 2.58
N ASN A 87 21.91 -11.41 1.42
CA ASN A 87 23.25 -10.83 1.32
C ASN A 87 23.20 -9.29 1.32
N VAL A 88 22.95 -8.71 2.49
CA VAL A 88 22.88 -7.24 2.66
C VAL A 88 24.29 -6.65 2.54
N PRO A 89 24.51 -5.62 1.71
CA PRO A 89 25.78 -4.91 1.63
C PRO A 89 26.23 -4.34 2.98
N SER A 90 27.54 -4.36 3.25
CA SER A 90 28.06 -3.76 4.48
C SER A 90 27.79 -2.27 4.53
N PRO A 91 27.33 -1.73 5.67
CA PRO A 91 27.11 -0.29 5.84
C PRO A 91 28.39 0.54 5.69
N SER A 92 29.57 -0.08 5.81
CA SER A 92 30.85 0.58 5.56
C SER A 92 31.00 1.11 4.11
N LEU A 93 30.22 0.57 3.16
CA LEU A 93 30.21 1.04 1.77
C LEU A 93 29.68 2.46 1.64
N ALA A 94 28.92 2.96 2.61
CA ALA A 94 28.45 4.34 2.67
C ALA A 94 29.58 5.33 3.05
N GLU A 95 30.71 4.85 3.56
CA GLU A 95 31.91 5.63 3.93
C GLU A 95 31.65 6.76 4.93
N GLY A 96 30.46 6.82 5.55
CA GLY A 96 30.08 7.88 6.47
C GLY A 96 30.10 9.30 5.87
N ARG A 97 30.02 9.43 4.54
CA ARG A 97 30.08 10.69 3.80
C ARG A 97 28.83 10.94 2.97
N SER A 98 28.70 12.14 2.46
CA SER A 98 27.73 12.47 1.44
C SER A 98 28.20 11.94 0.07
N TRP A 99 27.28 11.34 -0.67
CA TRP A 99 27.47 10.86 -2.03
C TRP A 99 26.67 11.72 -2.98
N THR A 100 27.26 12.10 -4.11
CA THR A 100 26.53 12.78 -5.18
C THR A 100 26.15 11.79 -6.27
N GLY A 101 25.05 12.03 -6.95
CA GLY A 101 24.61 11.16 -8.02
C GLY A 101 23.66 11.82 -9.00
N SER A 102 23.36 11.09 -10.05
CA SER A 102 22.34 11.47 -11.02
C SER A 102 21.46 10.28 -11.37
N MET A 103 20.18 10.55 -11.69
CA MET A 103 19.20 9.57 -12.14
C MET A 103 18.45 10.17 -13.33
N THR A 104 18.29 9.40 -14.41
CA THR A 104 17.49 9.82 -15.56
C THR A 104 16.16 9.07 -15.54
N ILE A 105 15.06 9.81 -15.46
CA ILE A 105 13.68 9.30 -15.50
C ILE A 105 12.95 9.91 -16.70
N ASN A 106 12.49 9.09 -17.63
CA ASN A 106 11.80 9.54 -18.85
C ASN A 106 12.52 10.71 -19.56
N GLY A 107 13.86 10.65 -19.61
CA GLY A 107 14.70 11.69 -20.23
C GLY A 107 14.97 12.91 -19.33
N ILE A 108 14.35 13.03 -18.16
CA ILE A 108 14.62 14.07 -17.19
C ILE A 108 15.81 13.66 -16.34
N GLN A 109 16.82 14.50 -16.26
CA GLN A 109 17.98 14.29 -15.41
C GLN A 109 17.77 14.91 -14.02
N LEU A 110 17.73 14.07 -13.01
CA LEU A 110 17.68 14.45 -11.60
C LEU A 110 19.08 14.34 -11.00
N GLY A 111 19.62 15.43 -10.46
CA GLY A 111 20.76 15.36 -9.56
C GLY A 111 20.30 15.06 -8.14
N PHE A 112 21.10 14.32 -7.36
CA PHE A 112 20.78 14.04 -5.96
C PHE A 112 22.01 13.91 -5.08
N THR A 113 21.82 13.97 -3.78
CA THR A 113 22.78 13.60 -2.75
C THR A 113 22.20 12.51 -1.86
N LEU A 114 23.08 11.60 -1.39
CA LEU A 114 22.75 10.59 -0.37
C LEU A 114 23.61 10.85 0.87
N ASP A 115 23.01 10.71 2.05
CA ASP A 115 23.68 10.93 3.34
C ASP A 115 24.12 9.61 3.97
N GLY A 116 25.34 9.20 3.64
CA GLY A 116 25.92 7.96 4.16
C GLY A 116 26.29 8.00 5.65
N ALA A 117 26.33 9.19 6.26
CA ALA A 117 26.52 9.31 7.70
C ALA A 117 25.20 9.10 8.47
N ALA A 118 24.10 9.66 7.95
CA ALA A 118 22.78 9.59 8.61
C ALA A 118 22.02 8.29 8.34
N ALA A 119 22.22 7.68 7.15
CA ALA A 119 21.54 6.43 6.75
C ALA A 119 22.55 5.42 6.16
N PRO A 120 23.55 4.95 6.93
CA PRO A 120 24.66 4.17 6.41
C PRO A 120 24.23 2.84 5.76
N GLN A 121 23.30 2.12 6.33
CA GLN A 121 22.86 0.84 5.78
C GLN A 121 22.05 1.04 4.48
N ALA A 122 21.14 1.98 4.47
CA ALA A 122 20.28 2.25 3.33
C ALA A 122 21.08 2.85 2.15
N VAL A 123 22.03 3.75 2.44
CA VAL A 123 22.93 4.33 1.42
C VAL A 123 23.88 3.28 0.88
N ALA A 124 24.44 2.41 1.71
CA ALA A 124 25.29 1.31 1.25
C ALA A 124 24.56 0.35 0.31
N SER A 125 23.31 -0.01 0.65
CA SER A 125 22.45 -0.81 -0.22
C SER A 125 22.20 -0.11 -1.57
N THR A 126 21.82 1.17 -1.53
CA THR A 126 21.58 1.96 -2.74
C THR A 126 22.82 2.07 -3.63
N ILE A 127 24.01 2.34 -3.07
CA ILE A 127 25.27 2.40 -3.81
C ILE A 127 25.55 1.05 -4.50
N SER A 128 25.41 -0.06 -3.78
CA SER A 128 25.63 -1.41 -4.33
C SER A 128 24.71 -1.69 -5.50
N LEU A 129 23.43 -1.35 -5.39
CA LEU A 129 22.42 -1.54 -6.43
C LEU A 129 22.66 -0.63 -7.64
N VAL A 130 23.04 0.62 -7.42
CA VAL A 130 23.41 1.55 -8.51
C VAL A 130 24.63 1.04 -9.27
N LYS A 131 25.70 0.62 -8.57
CA LYS A 131 26.92 0.09 -9.20
C LYS A 131 26.69 -1.20 -9.98
N SER A 132 25.63 -1.94 -9.70
CA SER A 132 25.24 -3.16 -10.43
C SER A 132 24.21 -2.92 -11.53
N ASP A 133 23.91 -1.66 -11.87
CA ASP A 133 22.87 -1.28 -12.83
C ASP A 133 21.45 -1.80 -12.49
N PHE A 134 21.20 -2.15 -11.22
CA PHE A 134 19.95 -2.77 -10.77
C PHE A 134 18.70 -1.91 -11.12
N TYR A 135 18.81 -0.59 -11.05
CA TYR A 135 17.67 0.32 -11.28
C TYR A 135 17.39 0.60 -12.75
N LYS A 136 18.32 0.25 -13.64
CA LYS A 136 18.18 0.53 -15.09
C LYS A 136 17.02 -0.25 -15.68
N GLY A 137 16.10 0.46 -16.30
CA GLY A 137 14.88 -0.12 -16.88
C GLY A 137 13.73 -0.33 -15.90
N ASN A 138 13.93 -0.07 -14.60
CA ASN A 138 12.86 -0.22 -13.62
C ASN A 138 11.79 0.85 -13.79
N ASN A 139 10.53 0.43 -13.77
CA ASN A 139 9.39 1.34 -13.78
C ASN A 139 9.05 1.80 -12.35
N CYS A 140 8.63 3.07 -12.23
CA CYS A 140 7.99 3.54 -11.01
C CYS A 140 6.54 3.03 -11.00
N HIS A 141 6.23 2.17 -10.05
CA HIS A 141 5.00 1.38 -10.07
C HIS A 141 3.83 2.04 -9.31
N ARG A 142 4.10 3.08 -8.49
CA ARG A 142 3.09 3.80 -7.71
C ARG A 142 3.32 5.31 -7.75
N LEU A 143 2.25 6.04 -7.96
CA LEU A 143 2.17 7.50 -7.88
C LEU A 143 1.01 7.88 -6.98
N THR A 144 1.22 8.83 -6.06
CA THR A 144 0.15 9.41 -5.24
C THR A 144 0.03 10.90 -5.53
N THR A 145 -1.19 11.39 -5.69
CA THR A 145 -1.49 12.78 -6.09
C THR A 145 -2.40 13.51 -5.09
N SER A 146 -2.71 12.87 -3.95
CA SER A 146 -3.51 13.45 -2.87
C SER A 146 -3.09 12.88 -1.52
N GLY A 147 -3.15 13.68 -0.48
CA GLY A 147 -2.73 13.33 0.88
C GLY A 147 -1.21 13.34 1.04
N ILE A 148 -0.52 12.45 0.34
CA ILE A 148 0.93 12.43 0.18
C ILE A 148 1.28 12.53 -1.31
N TYR A 149 2.47 13.01 -1.62
CA TYR A 149 2.89 13.30 -3.00
C TYR A 149 4.21 12.59 -3.30
N VAL A 150 4.12 11.31 -3.64
CA VAL A 150 5.28 10.45 -3.86
C VAL A 150 5.22 9.71 -5.19
N LEU A 151 6.37 9.51 -5.80
CA LEU A 151 6.60 8.60 -6.91
C LEU A 151 7.48 7.46 -6.41
N GLN A 152 6.94 6.24 -6.31
CA GLN A 152 7.66 5.07 -5.81
C GLN A 152 8.22 4.22 -6.95
N CYS A 153 9.50 3.90 -6.84
CA CYS A 153 10.30 3.22 -7.85
C CYS A 153 11.16 2.10 -7.22
N GLY A 154 12.04 1.47 -7.99
CA GLY A 154 13.06 0.54 -7.49
C GLY A 154 12.59 -0.89 -7.32
N ASP A 155 11.42 -1.23 -7.86
CA ASP A 155 10.92 -2.60 -7.96
C ASP A 155 11.26 -3.18 -9.34
N PRO A 156 12.09 -4.24 -9.43
CA PRO A 156 12.43 -4.86 -10.70
C PRO A 156 11.27 -5.60 -11.38
N LYS A 157 10.20 -5.94 -10.63
CA LYS A 157 8.98 -6.53 -11.18
C LYS A 157 7.97 -5.48 -11.63
N GLY A 158 8.02 -4.26 -11.06
CA GLY A 158 7.11 -3.17 -11.39
C GLY A 158 5.69 -3.34 -10.86
N ASP A 159 5.45 -4.20 -9.88
CA ASP A 159 4.16 -4.49 -9.25
C ASP A 159 4.12 -4.20 -7.74
N GLY A 160 5.23 -3.73 -7.16
CA GLY A 160 5.40 -3.44 -5.74
C GLY A 160 5.91 -4.63 -4.92
N THR A 161 6.06 -5.83 -5.51
CA THR A 161 6.43 -7.05 -4.79
C THR A 161 7.90 -7.46 -4.95
N GLY A 162 8.62 -6.82 -5.88
CA GLY A 162 10.01 -7.12 -6.17
C GLY A 162 11.01 -6.46 -5.22
N GLY A 163 12.24 -6.98 -5.24
CA GLY A 163 13.33 -6.48 -4.42
C GLY A 163 14.67 -7.08 -4.84
N PRO A 164 15.74 -6.77 -4.12
CA PRO A 164 17.12 -7.14 -4.48
C PRO A 164 17.50 -8.55 -4.02
N GLY A 165 16.58 -9.36 -3.50
CA GLY A 165 16.88 -10.68 -2.93
C GLY A 165 17.36 -10.64 -1.47
N TYR A 166 17.31 -9.48 -0.83
CA TYR A 166 17.58 -9.28 0.59
C TYR A 166 16.67 -8.20 1.17
N SER A 167 16.60 -8.16 2.49
CA SER A 167 15.96 -7.05 3.21
C SER A 167 16.80 -6.63 4.41
N TYR A 168 16.67 -5.35 4.79
CA TYR A 168 17.46 -4.77 5.87
C TYR A 168 16.68 -3.73 6.69
N GLY A 169 17.26 -3.40 7.83
CA GLY A 169 16.89 -2.33 8.74
C GLY A 169 18.03 -2.09 9.73
N PRO A 170 17.76 -1.40 10.81
CA PRO A 170 16.50 -0.71 11.14
C PRO A 170 16.23 0.51 10.27
N ILE A 171 15.16 1.25 10.58
CA ILE A 171 14.91 2.57 9.99
C ILE A 171 15.99 3.53 10.45
N GLU A 172 16.54 4.28 9.49
CA GLU A 172 17.60 5.28 9.70
C GLU A 172 17.07 6.66 9.31
N ASN A 173 17.53 7.71 10.01
CA ASN A 173 17.30 9.12 9.60
C ASN A 173 15.84 9.49 9.28
N ALA A 174 14.87 8.90 9.96
CA ALA A 174 13.46 9.27 9.76
C ALA A 174 13.12 10.60 10.44
N PRO A 175 12.36 11.52 9.78
CA PRO A 175 11.94 12.77 10.38
C PRO A 175 11.05 12.53 11.61
N LYS A 176 11.35 13.24 12.70
CA LYS A 176 10.58 13.12 13.97
C LYS A 176 9.17 13.69 13.88
N ASP A 177 8.96 14.65 13.00
CA ASP A 177 7.69 15.34 12.75
C ASP A 177 6.88 14.71 11.61
N ASN A 178 7.39 13.61 11.03
CA ASN A 178 6.81 12.93 9.87
C ASN A 178 6.71 13.80 8.60
N LEU A 179 7.36 14.95 8.57
CA LEU A 179 7.40 15.83 7.39
C LEU A 179 8.56 15.42 6.48
N TYR A 180 8.22 15.08 5.25
CA TYR A 180 9.16 14.80 4.16
C TYR A 180 9.04 15.91 3.13
N PRO A 181 9.96 16.90 3.13
CA PRO A 181 9.92 18.00 2.18
C PRO A 181 10.05 17.54 0.72
N ALA A 182 9.58 18.37 -0.21
CA ALA A 182 9.79 18.17 -1.64
C ALA A 182 11.28 18.01 -1.96
N GLY A 183 11.59 17.02 -2.78
CA GLY A 183 12.95 16.59 -3.10
C GLY A 183 13.51 15.47 -2.21
N THR A 184 12.84 15.09 -1.12
CA THR A 184 13.28 13.95 -0.28
C THR A 184 13.28 12.66 -1.06
N ILE A 185 14.34 11.85 -0.87
CA ILE A 185 14.46 10.47 -1.34
C ILE A 185 14.42 9.56 -0.11
N ALA A 186 13.44 8.68 -0.01
CA ALA A 186 13.27 7.82 1.14
C ALA A 186 13.00 6.35 0.76
N MET A 187 13.40 5.43 1.63
CA MET A 187 13.19 3.98 1.41
C MET A 187 11.74 3.59 1.67
N ALA A 188 11.18 2.81 0.76
CA ALA A 188 9.94 2.10 1.00
C ALA A 188 10.17 0.87 1.88
N ARG A 189 9.16 0.49 2.65
CA ARG A 189 9.14 -0.70 3.52
C ARG A 189 7.72 -1.23 3.69
N GLN A 190 7.59 -2.43 4.19
CA GLN A 190 6.30 -2.99 4.60
C GLN A 190 5.82 -2.32 5.89
N SER A 191 4.51 -2.11 6.01
CA SER A 191 3.90 -1.55 7.22
C SER A 191 4.21 -2.43 8.43
N GLY A 192 4.56 -1.80 9.55
CA GLY A 192 4.88 -2.47 10.81
C GLY A 192 6.21 -3.23 10.83
N ASN A 193 7.03 -3.19 9.76
CA ASN A 193 8.31 -3.91 9.69
C ASN A 193 9.49 -2.98 9.34
N ALA A 194 10.31 -2.65 10.34
CA ALA A 194 11.51 -1.82 10.19
C ALA A 194 12.63 -2.50 9.37
N TYR A 195 12.59 -3.84 9.22
CA TYR A 195 13.61 -4.66 8.55
C TYR A 195 13.16 -5.18 7.17
N SER A 196 12.20 -4.52 6.55
CA SER A 196 11.71 -4.84 5.22
C SER A 196 12.15 -3.89 4.12
N GLN A 197 13.11 -3.03 4.39
CA GLN A 197 13.73 -2.18 3.38
C GLN A 197 14.54 -3.05 2.40
N GLY A 198 14.54 -2.69 1.11
CA GLY A 198 15.24 -3.44 0.07
C GLY A 198 15.77 -2.51 -1.01
N SER A 199 15.20 -2.57 -2.21
CA SER A 199 15.56 -1.68 -3.32
C SER A 199 14.55 -0.59 -3.60
N GLN A 200 13.31 -0.72 -3.09
CA GLN A 200 12.25 0.23 -3.39
C GLN A 200 12.43 1.53 -2.61
N PHE A 201 12.32 2.65 -3.31
CA PHE A 201 12.40 3.98 -2.76
C PHE A 201 11.31 4.87 -3.34
N PHE A 202 11.05 6.01 -2.72
CA PHE A 202 10.14 7.00 -3.26
C PHE A 202 10.75 8.40 -3.28
N LEU A 203 10.37 9.13 -4.30
CA LEU A 203 10.71 10.54 -4.50
C LEU A 203 9.53 11.38 -4.04
N VAL A 204 9.74 12.25 -3.07
CA VAL A 204 8.74 13.20 -2.59
C VAL A 204 8.77 14.40 -3.52
N TYR A 205 7.77 14.55 -4.39
CA TYR A 205 7.75 15.64 -5.36
C TYR A 205 7.03 16.90 -4.88
N LYS A 206 6.35 16.84 -3.73
CA LYS A 206 5.73 17.95 -3.01
C LYS A 206 5.70 17.61 -1.53
N ASP A 207 5.81 18.60 -0.63
CA ASP A 207 5.81 18.40 0.82
C ASP A 207 4.70 17.44 1.24
N SER A 208 5.09 16.42 2.03
CA SER A 208 4.22 15.33 2.42
C SER A 208 4.41 14.99 3.89
N THR A 209 3.33 15.02 4.66
CA THR A 209 3.34 14.44 6.01
C THR A 209 2.96 12.97 5.89
N ILE A 210 3.92 12.07 6.13
CA ILE A 210 3.75 10.62 6.04
C ILE A 210 3.79 10.04 7.44
N PRO A 211 2.64 9.67 8.03
CA PRO A 211 2.60 9.20 9.42
C PRO A 211 3.49 7.99 9.66
N ALA A 212 4.20 7.99 10.77
CA ALA A 212 4.88 6.81 11.27
C ALA A 212 3.85 5.74 11.70
N ASP A 213 4.20 4.47 11.50
CA ASP A 213 3.45 3.33 12.04
C ASP A 213 4.19 2.72 13.25
N SER A 214 3.80 1.51 13.68
CA SER A 214 4.42 0.82 14.81
C SER A 214 5.93 0.52 14.63
N ALA A 215 6.42 0.50 13.38
CA ALA A 215 7.85 0.34 13.09
C ALA A 215 8.61 1.68 13.05
N GLY A 216 7.92 2.80 13.00
CA GLY A 216 8.49 4.14 12.85
C GLY A 216 8.15 4.81 11.52
N GLY A 217 8.93 5.84 11.14
CA GLY A 217 8.82 6.52 9.85
C GLY A 217 9.48 5.77 8.69
N TYR A 218 9.99 6.52 7.72
CA TYR A 218 10.70 5.99 6.56
C TYR A 218 12.14 6.53 6.55
N THR A 219 13.10 5.67 6.26
CA THR A 219 14.50 6.05 6.16
C THR A 219 14.70 7.09 5.06
N VAL A 220 15.23 8.26 5.40
CA VAL A 220 15.62 9.28 4.43
C VAL A 220 17.04 9.01 3.95
N LEU A 221 17.17 8.70 2.65
CA LEU A 221 18.45 8.48 1.98
C LEU A 221 19.20 9.77 1.70
N GLY A 222 18.47 10.83 1.32
CA GLY A 222 19.02 12.08 0.85
C GLY A 222 18.00 12.92 0.09
N HIS A 223 18.48 13.77 -0.82
CA HIS A 223 17.65 14.79 -1.47
C HIS A 223 18.01 14.98 -2.94
N ILE A 224 16.98 15.33 -3.75
CA ILE A 224 17.14 15.81 -5.12
C ILE A 224 17.75 17.22 -5.06
N THR A 225 18.80 17.43 -5.83
CA THR A 225 19.54 18.71 -5.89
C THR A 225 19.25 19.49 -7.17
N SER A 226 18.74 18.81 -8.21
CA SER A 226 18.33 19.45 -9.47
C SER A 226 17.29 18.63 -10.20
N GLY A 227 16.48 19.24 -11.06
CA GLY A 227 15.46 18.56 -11.87
C GLY A 227 14.12 18.30 -11.16
N LEU A 228 13.93 18.84 -9.95
CA LEU A 228 12.68 18.59 -9.19
C LEU A 228 11.45 19.21 -9.88
N SER A 229 11.55 20.38 -10.48
CA SER A 229 10.48 21.05 -11.22
C SER A 229 10.04 20.24 -12.45
N GLU A 230 10.99 19.64 -13.14
CA GLU A 230 10.76 18.78 -14.28
C GLU A 230 10.06 17.48 -13.85
N LEU A 231 10.49 16.90 -12.73
CA LEU A 231 9.81 15.74 -12.13
C LEU A 231 8.36 16.09 -11.74
N GLN A 232 8.13 17.23 -11.11
CA GLN A 232 6.79 17.72 -10.76
C GLN A 232 5.90 17.85 -12.01
N SER A 233 6.44 18.40 -13.09
CA SER A 233 5.76 18.55 -14.37
C SER A 233 5.44 17.19 -15.00
N LEU A 234 6.38 16.23 -14.96
CA LEU A 234 6.18 14.88 -15.43
C LEU A 234 5.02 14.18 -14.70
N VAL A 235 5.07 14.15 -13.36
CA VAL A 235 4.04 13.45 -12.57
C VAL A 235 2.67 14.08 -12.72
N ALA A 236 2.60 15.42 -12.85
CA ALA A 236 1.36 16.14 -13.11
C ALA A 236 0.76 15.80 -14.49
N SER A 237 1.61 15.65 -15.51
CA SER A 237 1.17 15.32 -16.88
C SER A 237 0.75 13.86 -17.02
N VAL A 238 1.43 12.95 -16.32
CA VAL A 238 1.14 11.52 -16.38
C VAL A 238 -0.11 11.16 -15.56
N GLY A 239 -0.20 11.63 -14.31
CA GLY A 239 -1.29 11.28 -13.42
C GLY A 239 -1.35 9.78 -13.08
N VAL A 240 -2.45 9.37 -12.43
CA VAL A 240 -2.69 7.98 -12.01
C VAL A 240 -3.71 7.32 -12.92
N THR A 241 -3.54 6.04 -13.19
CA THR A 241 -4.45 5.24 -14.02
C THR A 241 -5.90 5.37 -13.53
N GLY A 242 -6.81 5.61 -14.48
CA GLY A 242 -8.25 5.74 -14.18
C GLY A 242 -8.63 7.02 -13.43
N GLY A 243 -7.74 8.01 -13.31
CA GLY A 243 -8.00 9.24 -12.56
C GLY A 243 -8.02 9.06 -11.04
N ALA A 244 -7.48 7.94 -10.54
CA ALA A 244 -7.31 7.70 -9.11
C ALA A 244 -6.28 8.66 -8.50
N THR A 245 -6.23 8.76 -7.18
CA THR A 245 -5.25 9.59 -6.45
C THR A 245 -4.06 8.80 -5.90
N ASP A 246 -4.11 7.47 -5.97
CA ASP A 246 -3.06 6.53 -5.56
C ASP A 246 -3.13 5.28 -6.44
N GLY A 247 -2.02 4.89 -7.04
CA GLY A 247 -1.93 3.71 -7.88
C GLY A 247 -0.85 3.80 -8.94
N LYS A 248 -0.97 2.96 -9.96
CA LYS A 248 -0.01 2.92 -11.07
C LYS A 248 -0.10 4.21 -11.90
N PRO A 249 1.04 4.81 -12.28
CA PRO A 249 1.05 5.92 -13.24
C PRO A 249 0.29 5.57 -14.52
N ALA A 250 -0.46 6.53 -15.08
CA ALA A 250 -1.27 6.31 -16.30
C ALA A 250 -0.42 6.01 -17.53
N SER A 251 0.84 6.46 -17.54
CA SER A 251 1.87 6.08 -18.53
C SER A 251 3.12 5.63 -17.78
N ALA A 252 3.94 4.78 -18.40
CA ALA A 252 5.16 4.28 -17.80
C ALA A 252 6.12 5.42 -17.45
N ILE A 253 6.61 5.42 -16.21
CA ILE A 253 7.70 6.28 -15.75
C ILE A 253 8.88 5.36 -15.45
N THR A 254 9.94 5.46 -16.24
CA THR A 254 11.06 4.49 -16.25
C THR A 254 12.38 5.16 -15.92
N ILE A 255 13.16 4.54 -15.05
CA ILE A 255 14.57 4.92 -14.75
C ILE A 255 15.43 4.36 -15.88
N SER A 256 16.04 5.21 -16.70
CA SER A 256 16.94 4.78 -17.77
C SER A 256 18.38 4.64 -17.32
N SER A 257 18.81 5.42 -16.34
CA SER A 257 20.15 5.33 -15.75
C SER A 257 20.19 5.89 -14.32
N MET A 258 21.12 5.42 -13.51
CA MET A 258 21.42 5.96 -12.19
C MET A 258 22.93 5.81 -11.92
N SER A 259 23.55 6.83 -11.34
CA SER A 259 24.98 6.82 -11.01
C SER A 259 25.22 7.51 -9.68
N VAL A 260 26.30 7.12 -8.97
CA VAL A 260 26.77 7.72 -7.70
C VAL A 260 28.28 7.83 -7.68
N GLN A 261 28.81 8.86 -7.04
CA GLN A 261 30.25 9.14 -6.89
C GLN A 261 30.58 9.82 -5.56
#